data_7012049fa0e4eeea10b8a175a9146392
#
_entry.id   7012049fa0e4eeea10b8a175a9146392
#
_cell.length_a   1.000
_cell.length_b   1.000
_cell.length_c   1.000
_cell.angle_alpha   90.00
_cell.angle_beta   90.00
_cell.angle_gamma   90.00
#
_symmetry.space_group_name_H-M   'P 1'
#
loop_
_entity.id
_entity.type
_entity.pdbx_description
1 polymer ?
#
loop_
_entity_poly.entity_id
_entity_poly.type
_entity_poly.pdbx_seq_one_letter_code
_entity_poly.pdbx_strand_id
1 'polypeptide(L)'
;GITEIGEEAFQNTGIQILDLPTTVKTLGESAFAHSALQEIWSLGGVETLPTDVFAYTQIQSFDIPQGLYIAPGAFEYSALQKVATGIDVTEINDGAFRNCRKLTSVELNEDVTRIGDNAFRACTALTSIDFPESLVSIGDYAFYTSGLTSLVVPNTVQQMGRMAFAGSALTEVSVVSGVKTLGDYARSEERRVGK
;
A
#
# COMPACT_ATOMS: atom_id res chain seq x y z
N GLY A 1 27.82 7.19 15.90
CA GLY A 1 27.33 6.64 14.64
C GLY A 1 26.45 7.65 13.93
N ILE A 2 26.10 7.39 12.67
CA ILE A 2 25.14 8.21 11.93
C ILE A 2 23.76 8.05 12.54
N THR A 3 22.98 9.13 12.53
CA THR A 3 21.61 9.17 13.06
C THR A 3 20.58 9.52 11.99
N GLU A 4 21.04 10.04 10.86
CA GLU A 4 20.22 10.52 9.75
C GLU A 4 20.85 10.19 8.41
N ILE A 5 20.00 9.86 7.42
CA ILE A 5 20.34 9.77 6.00
C ILE A 5 19.55 10.88 5.31
N GLY A 6 20.24 11.80 4.65
CA GLY A 6 19.65 12.97 4.02
C GLY A 6 18.80 12.64 2.78
N GLU A 7 18.08 13.66 2.29
CA GLU A 7 17.31 13.62 1.05
C GLU A 7 18.20 13.18 -0.13
N GLU A 8 17.69 12.27 -0.97
CA GLU A 8 18.33 11.74 -2.17
C GLU A 8 19.74 11.14 -1.95
N ALA A 9 20.18 10.90 -0.69
CA ALA A 9 21.58 10.56 -0.36
C ALA A 9 22.12 9.34 -1.11
N PHE A 10 21.27 8.36 -1.42
CA PHE A 10 21.61 7.15 -2.17
C PHE A 10 20.75 6.96 -3.42
N GLN A 11 20.17 8.04 -3.93
CA GLN A 11 19.36 8.02 -5.13
C GLN A 11 20.20 7.60 -6.35
N ASN A 12 19.63 6.80 -7.24
CA ASN A 12 20.31 6.30 -8.46
C ASN A 12 21.60 5.49 -8.19
N THR A 13 21.74 4.88 -7.02
CA THR A 13 22.94 4.08 -6.67
C THR A 13 22.75 2.59 -6.97
N GLY A 14 23.88 1.87 -7.02
CA GLY A 14 23.90 0.41 -7.17
C GLY A 14 23.72 -0.36 -5.86
N ILE A 15 23.25 0.26 -4.77
CA ILE A 15 23.01 -0.41 -3.49
C ILE A 15 21.94 -1.47 -3.68
N GLN A 16 22.23 -2.71 -3.23
CA GLN A 16 21.30 -3.85 -3.34
C GLN A 16 20.68 -4.26 -2.01
N ILE A 17 21.38 -4.03 -0.91
CA ILE A 17 20.95 -4.41 0.45
C ILE A 17 20.99 -3.18 1.34
N LEU A 18 19.95 -2.99 2.13
CA LEU A 18 19.89 -1.97 3.17
C LEU A 18 19.91 -2.63 4.54
N ASP A 19 20.94 -2.33 5.33
CA ASP A 19 21.07 -2.76 6.71
C ASP A 19 21.47 -1.55 7.57
N LEU A 20 20.49 -0.96 8.24
CA LEU A 20 20.69 0.25 9.03
C LEU A 20 20.90 -0.09 10.51
N PRO A 21 21.89 0.55 11.17
CA PRO A 21 22.05 0.42 12.62
C PRO A 21 20.91 1.14 13.35
N THR A 22 20.62 0.68 14.57
CA THR A 22 19.55 1.23 15.42
C THR A 22 19.73 2.71 15.79
N THR A 23 20.93 3.28 15.54
CA THR A 23 21.21 4.71 15.72
C THR A 23 20.56 5.57 14.65
N VAL A 24 20.31 5.04 13.44
CA VAL A 24 19.61 5.78 12.38
C VAL A 24 18.14 5.88 12.74
N LYS A 25 17.64 7.11 12.80
CA LYS A 25 16.25 7.44 13.16
C LYS A 25 15.49 8.13 12.03
N THR A 26 16.21 8.76 11.10
CA THR A 26 15.60 9.58 10.06
C THR A 26 16.15 9.21 8.69
N LEU A 27 15.23 9.07 7.74
CA LEU A 27 15.52 9.00 6.32
C LEU A 27 14.96 10.26 5.65
N GLY A 28 15.68 10.80 4.69
CA GLY A 28 15.21 11.87 3.83
C GLY A 28 14.32 11.38 2.69
N GLU A 29 13.55 12.28 2.10
CA GLU A 29 12.74 11.99 0.92
C GLU A 29 13.63 11.46 -0.21
N SER A 30 13.11 10.50 -0.97
CA SER A 30 13.81 9.87 -2.11
C SER A 30 15.20 9.29 -1.78
N ALA A 31 15.54 9.08 -0.50
CA ALA A 31 16.91 8.72 -0.09
C ALA A 31 17.48 7.51 -0.84
N PHE A 32 16.67 6.56 -1.23
CA PHE A 32 17.07 5.36 -1.98
C PHE A 32 16.29 5.21 -3.30
N ALA A 33 15.59 6.23 -3.74
CA ALA A 33 14.81 6.17 -4.97
C ALA A 33 15.68 5.83 -6.18
N HIS A 34 15.12 5.05 -7.13
CA HIS A 34 15.85 4.62 -8.34
C HIS A 34 17.15 3.85 -8.08
N SER A 35 17.37 3.36 -6.86
CA SER A 35 18.54 2.51 -6.56
C SER A 35 18.27 1.06 -6.99
N ALA A 36 19.34 0.25 -7.04
CA ALA A 36 19.25 -1.18 -7.31
C ALA A 36 18.80 -2.01 -6.09
N LEU A 37 18.23 -1.36 -5.06
CA LEU A 37 17.88 -1.97 -3.78
C LEU A 37 16.87 -3.10 -3.97
N GLN A 38 17.22 -4.29 -3.47
CA GLN A 38 16.43 -5.52 -3.58
C GLN A 38 15.93 -6.01 -2.22
N GLU A 39 16.70 -5.79 -1.16
CA GLU A 39 16.42 -6.31 0.18
C GLU A 39 16.62 -5.24 1.24
N ILE A 40 15.73 -5.22 2.21
CA ILE A 40 15.84 -4.45 3.45
C ILE A 40 16.02 -5.45 4.59
N TRP A 41 17.21 -5.53 5.17
CA TRP A 41 17.47 -6.40 6.31
C TRP A 41 17.11 -5.72 7.63
N SER A 42 17.37 -4.41 7.72
CA SER A 42 17.04 -3.61 8.88
C SER A 42 16.78 -2.17 8.50
N LEU A 43 15.72 -1.59 9.07
CA LEU A 43 15.44 -0.14 9.04
C LEU A 43 16.07 0.60 10.24
N GLY A 44 16.82 -0.10 11.10
CA GLY A 44 17.44 0.51 12.28
C GLY A 44 16.39 0.96 13.32
N GLY A 45 16.37 2.24 13.60
CA GLY A 45 15.41 2.87 14.50
C GLY A 45 14.48 3.84 13.79
N VAL A 46 14.25 3.65 12.48
CA VAL A 46 13.36 4.48 11.67
C VAL A 46 11.91 4.13 11.97
N GLU A 47 11.11 5.13 12.28
CA GLU A 47 9.66 5.01 12.57
C GLU A 47 8.80 5.60 11.44
N THR A 48 9.43 6.28 10.48
CA THR A 48 8.73 6.88 9.33
C THR A 48 9.52 6.64 8.05
N LEU A 49 8.90 6.01 7.08
CA LEU A 49 9.38 5.99 5.69
C LEU A 49 8.85 7.24 5.00
N PRO A 50 9.71 8.17 4.59
CA PRO A 50 9.28 9.40 3.92
C PRO A 50 8.83 9.16 2.49
N THR A 51 8.30 10.20 1.88
CA THR A 51 7.84 10.21 0.49
C THR A 51 8.94 9.69 -0.44
N ASP A 52 8.55 8.80 -1.34
CA ASP A 52 9.37 8.25 -2.41
C ASP A 52 10.69 7.58 -1.97
N VAL A 53 10.88 7.29 -0.68
CA VAL A 53 12.16 6.79 -0.14
C VAL A 53 12.69 5.55 -0.85
N PHE A 54 11.81 4.63 -1.26
CA PHE A 54 12.13 3.40 -2.00
C PHE A 54 11.43 3.34 -3.36
N ALA A 55 11.03 4.49 -3.89
CA ALA A 55 10.38 4.55 -5.20
C ALA A 55 11.32 4.03 -6.30
N TYR A 56 10.76 3.30 -7.28
CA TYR A 56 11.50 2.73 -8.41
C TYR A 56 12.63 1.75 -8.04
N THR A 57 12.60 1.16 -6.85
CA THR A 57 13.57 0.13 -6.41
C THR A 57 13.20 -1.26 -6.91
N GLN A 58 14.09 -2.22 -6.69
CA GLN A 58 13.89 -3.64 -7.03
C GLN A 58 13.45 -4.48 -5.82
N ILE A 59 13.02 -3.84 -4.73
CA ILE A 59 12.48 -4.52 -3.54
C ILE A 59 11.28 -5.37 -3.95
N GLN A 60 11.29 -6.67 -3.59
CA GLN A 60 10.25 -7.60 -3.98
C GLN A 60 9.25 -7.92 -2.87
N SER A 61 9.68 -7.81 -1.62
CA SER A 61 8.80 -8.05 -0.46
C SER A 61 9.08 -7.05 0.64
N PHE A 62 8.04 -6.72 1.39
CA PHE A 62 8.15 -5.85 2.56
C PHE A 62 7.12 -6.26 3.62
N ASP A 63 7.62 -6.58 4.80
CA ASP A 63 6.81 -6.83 5.97
C ASP A 63 6.75 -5.55 6.80
N ILE A 64 5.56 -4.97 6.94
CA ILE A 64 5.35 -3.72 7.66
C ILE A 64 5.47 -3.98 9.16
N PRO A 65 6.48 -3.46 9.85
CA PRO A 65 6.59 -3.63 11.29
C PRO A 65 5.59 -2.74 12.04
N GLN A 66 5.29 -3.12 13.27
CA GLN A 66 4.49 -2.30 14.17
C GLN A 66 5.07 -0.89 14.31
N GLY A 67 4.19 0.11 14.29
CA GLY A 67 4.54 1.52 14.52
C GLY A 67 5.26 2.21 13.37
N LEU A 68 5.54 1.52 12.27
CA LEU A 68 6.13 2.16 11.09
C LEU A 68 5.04 2.93 10.29
N TYR A 69 5.22 4.24 10.18
CA TYR A 69 4.44 5.06 9.24
C TYR A 69 5.06 5.02 7.84
N ILE A 70 4.23 4.82 6.82
CA ILE A 70 4.66 4.79 5.41
C ILE A 70 4.02 5.97 4.69
N ALA A 71 4.83 6.97 4.33
CA ALA A 71 4.36 8.14 3.61
C ALA A 71 3.90 7.80 2.18
N PRO A 72 3.02 8.63 1.57
CA PRO A 72 2.59 8.44 0.19
C PRO A 72 3.76 8.30 -0.78
N GLY A 73 3.70 7.31 -1.66
CA GLY A 73 4.72 7.08 -2.66
C GLY A 73 5.99 6.36 -2.17
N ALA A 74 6.11 6.05 -0.86
CA ALA A 74 7.34 5.44 -0.33
C ALA A 74 7.87 4.24 -1.13
N PHE A 75 6.98 3.45 -1.72
CA PHE A 75 7.31 2.31 -2.59
C PHE A 75 6.80 2.48 -4.03
N GLU A 76 6.47 3.70 -4.44
CA GLU A 76 5.87 3.95 -5.75
C GLU A 76 6.74 3.39 -6.89
N TYR A 77 6.11 2.64 -7.82
CA TYR A 77 6.79 1.96 -8.93
C TYR A 77 7.90 0.98 -8.53
N SER A 78 7.98 0.56 -7.27
CA SER A 78 8.91 -0.49 -6.87
C SER A 78 8.56 -1.85 -7.50
N ALA A 79 9.48 -2.81 -7.39
CA ALA A 79 9.26 -4.17 -7.86
C ALA A 79 8.50 -5.06 -6.86
N LEU A 80 7.85 -4.46 -5.84
CA LEU A 80 7.12 -5.20 -4.81
C LEU A 80 6.12 -6.17 -5.41
N GLN A 81 6.22 -7.44 -4.97
CA GLN A 81 5.34 -8.54 -5.30
C GLN A 81 4.51 -8.98 -4.10
N LYS A 82 5.06 -8.83 -2.90
CA LYS A 82 4.42 -9.20 -1.64
C LYS A 82 4.57 -8.11 -0.59
N VAL A 83 3.47 -7.85 0.12
CA VAL A 83 3.42 -7.02 1.34
C VAL A 83 2.66 -7.79 2.40
N ALA A 84 3.16 -7.80 3.64
CA ALA A 84 2.45 -8.32 4.80
C ALA A 84 2.45 -7.30 5.92
N THR A 85 1.38 -7.26 6.71
CA THR A 85 1.34 -6.45 7.93
C THR A 85 1.77 -7.30 9.13
N GLY A 86 2.67 -6.73 9.95
CA GLY A 86 2.99 -7.29 11.26
C GLY A 86 1.82 -7.17 12.24
N ILE A 87 1.97 -7.76 13.41
CA ILE A 87 1.00 -7.60 14.51
C ILE A 87 0.86 -6.14 14.90
N ASP A 88 -0.32 -5.74 15.39
CA ASP A 88 -0.65 -4.38 15.83
C ASP A 88 -0.53 -3.29 14.74
N VAL A 89 -0.38 -3.65 13.47
CA VAL A 89 -0.53 -2.71 12.35
C VAL A 89 -2.02 -2.47 12.14
N THR A 90 -2.48 -1.27 12.44
CA THR A 90 -3.92 -0.93 12.42
C THR A 90 -4.38 -0.24 11.15
N GLU A 91 -3.43 0.27 10.33
CA GLU A 91 -3.79 0.94 9.08
C GLU A 91 -2.73 0.77 7.98
N ILE A 92 -3.19 0.74 6.75
CA ILE A 92 -2.36 0.98 5.57
C ILE A 92 -2.50 2.45 5.21
N ASN A 93 -1.40 3.18 5.27
CA ASN A 93 -1.41 4.63 5.08
C ASN A 93 -1.78 5.05 3.65
N ASP A 94 -2.15 6.32 3.50
CA ASP A 94 -2.52 6.90 2.21
C ASP A 94 -1.37 6.76 1.20
N GLY A 95 -1.66 6.26 0.01
CA GLY A 95 -0.71 6.11 -1.10
C GLY A 95 0.51 5.23 -0.85
N ALA A 96 0.57 4.46 0.26
CA ALA A 96 1.75 3.69 0.67
C ALA A 96 2.32 2.80 -0.44
N PHE A 97 1.45 2.11 -1.20
CA PHE A 97 1.81 1.18 -2.27
C PHE A 97 1.26 1.59 -3.64
N ARG A 98 0.99 2.88 -3.80
CA ARG A 98 0.51 3.41 -5.09
C ARG A 98 1.46 3.03 -6.23
N ASN A 99 0.90 2.59 -7.35
CA ASN A 99 1.65 2.18 -8.55
C ASN A 99 2.63 1.00 -8.36
N CYS A 100 2.49 0.19 -7.31
CA CYS A 100 3.21 -1.09 -7.18
C CYS A 100 2.61 -2.12 -8.14
N ARG A 101 2.92 -1.98 -9.43
CA ARG A 101 2.28 -2.72 -10.52
C ARG A 101 2.59 -4.22 -10.55
N LYS A 102 3.60 -4.66 -9.82
CA LYS A 102 3.99 -6.07 -9.69
C LYS A 102 3.44 -6.73 -8.42
N LEU A 103 2.76 -5.96 -7.56
CA LEU A 103 2.20 -6.47 -6.31
C LEU A 103 1.08 -7.47 -6.60
N THR A 104 1.30 -8.72 -6.20
CA THR A 104 0.37 -9.83 -6.40
C THR A 104 -0.25 -10.34 -5.11
N SER A 105 0.39 -10.09 -3.96
CA SER A 105 -0.02 -10.59 -2.65
C SER A 105 0.03 -9.49 -1.60
N VAL A 106 -1.06 -9.32 -0.89
CA VAL A 106 -1.17 -8.45 0.30
C VAL A 106 -1.79 -9.30 1.41
N GLU A 107 -1.02 -9.50 2.48
CA GLU A 107 -1.46 -10.22 3.68
C GLU A 107 -1.72 -9.23 4.79
N LEU A 108 -2.99 -9.01 5.12
CA LEU A 108 -3.42 -8.11 6.20
C LEU A 108 -3.66 -8.93 7.46
N ASN A 109 -3.16 -8.44 8.61
CA ASN A 109 -3.47 -9.03 9.92
C ASN A 109 -4.87 -8.61 10.40
N GLU A 110 -5.34 -9.24 11.47
CA GLU A 110 -6.67 -9.01 12.04
C GLU A 110 -6.79 -7.68 12.84
N ASP A 111 -5.74 -6.87 12.91
CA ASP A 111 -5.76 -5.57 13.58
C ASP A 111 -6.02 -4.41 12.62
N VAL A 112 -5.93 -4.65 11.28
CA VAL A 112 -6.10 -3.61 10.27
C VAL A 112 -7.55 -3.15 10.22
N THR A 113 -7.77 -1.89 10.61
CA THR A 113 -9.10 -1.25 10.61
C THR A 113 -9.31 -0.27 9.47
N ARG A 114 -8.22 0.20 8.84
CA ARG A 114 -8.28 1.21 7.78
C ARG A 114 -7.32 0.89 6.62
N ILE A 115 -7.82 1.06 5.41
CA ILE A 115 -7.01 1.17 4.20
C ILE A 115 -7.15 2.60 3.69
N GLY A 116 -6.04 3.31 3.59
CA GLY A 116 -5.98 4.73 3.26
C GLY A 116 -6.31 5.08 1.82
N ASP A 117 -6.36 6.38 1.54
CA ASP A 117 -6.63 6.91 0.21
C ASP A 117 -5.50 6.52 -0.76
N ASN A 118 -5.85 6.06 -1.96
CA ASN A 118 -4.89 5.63 -2.98
C ASN A 118 -3.91 4.53 -2.55
N ALA A 119 -4.11 3.84 -1.42
CA ALA A 119 -3.12 2.92 -0.83
C ALA A 119 -2.60 1.86 -1.81
N PHE A 120 -3.48 1.25 -2.62
CA PHE A 120 -3.17 0.24 -3.64
C PHE A 120 -3.60 0.70 -5.06
N ARG A 121 -3.69 2.00 -5.27
CA ARG A 121 -4.04 2.55 -6.58
C ARG A 121 -3.06 2.05 -7.64
N ALA A 122 -3.60 1.58 -8.76
CA ALA A 122 -2.85 1.06 -9.91
C ALA A 122 -1.92 -0.13 -9.59
N CYS A 123 -2.24 -0.92 -8.55
CA CYS A 123 -1.64 -2.23 -8.32
C CYS A 123 -2.24 -3.25 -9.29
N THR A 124 -1.86 -3.17 -10.56
CA THR A 124 -2.52 -3.89 -11.67
C THR A 124 -2.33 -5.41 -11.64
N ALA A 125 -1.34 -5.92 -10.91
CA ALA A 125 -1.12 -7.36 -10.73
C ALA A 125 -1.86 -7.93 -9.51
N LEU A 126 -2.45 -7.09 -8.63
CA LEU A 126 -3.19 -7.52 -7.45
C LEU A 126 -4.58 -7.98 -7.87
N THR A 127 -4.78 -9.29 -7.99
CA THR A 127 -6.02 -9.91 -8.50
C THR A 127 -7.00 -10.29 -7.40
N SER A 128 -6.52 -10.44 -6.16
CA SER A 128 -7.33 -10.74 -4.98
C SER A 128 -6.72 -10.12 -3.74
N ILE A 129 -7.54 -9.86 -2.75
CA ILE A 129 -7.16 -9.44 -1.40
C ILE A 129 -8.21 -9.95 -0.42
N ASP A 130 -7.75 -10.50 0.70
CA ASP A 130 -8.62 -10.91 1.80
C ASP A 130 -8.65 -9.79 2.84
N PHE A 131 -9.84 -9.24 3.09
CA PHE A 131 -10.03 -8.21 4.10
C PHE A 131 -10.30 -8.85 5.47
N PRO A 132 -9.62 -8.39 6.55
CA PRO A 132 -9.89 -8.87 7.90
C PRO A 132 -11.26 -8.38 8.41
N GLU A 133 -11.84 -9.12 9.33
CA GLU A 133 -13.13 -8.75 9.97
C GLU A 133 -13.02 -7.50 10.88
N SER A 134 -11.81 -7.01 11.14
CA SER A 134 -11.54 -5.75 11.82
C SER A 134 -11.72 -4.52 10.92
N LEU A 135 -11.73 -4.69 9.59
CA LEU A 135 -11.72 -3.58 8.65
C LEU A 135 -13.00 -2.74 8.73
N VAL A 136 -12.84 -1.43 8.96
CA VAL A 136 -13.94 -0.47 9.14
C VAL A 136 -14.05 0.50 7.96
N SER A 137 -12.92 0.88 7.35
CA SER A 137 -12.92 1.89 6.29
C SER A 137 -11.93 1.60 5.17
N ILE A 138 -12.35 1.92 3.95
CA ILE A 138 -11.56 1.91 2.72
C ILE A 138 -11.61 3.30 2.13
N GLY A 139 -10.45 3.90 1.88
CA GLY A 139 -10.30 5.29 1.44
C GLY A 139 -10.66 5.55 -0.02
N ASP A 140 -10.58 6.82 -0.41
CA ASP A 140 -10.80 7.28 -1.77
C ASP A 140 -9.75 6.67 -2.72
N TYR A 141 -10.20 6.14 -3.86
CA TYR A 141 -9.32 5.54 -4.87
C TYR A 141 -8.40 4.42 -4.36
N ALA A 142 -8.68 3.82 -3.20
CA ALA A 142 -7.79 2.86 -2.54
C ALA A 142 -7.31 1.73 -3.46
N PHE A 143 -8.18 1.20 -4.33
CA PHE A 143 -7.91 0.16 -5.32
C PHE A 143 -8.23 0.61 -6.75
N TYR A 144 -8.22 1.91 -7.00
CA TYR A 144 -8.50 2.46 -8.32
C TYR A 144 -7.55 1.86 -9.38
N THR A 145 -8.10 1.32 -10.47
CA THR A 145 -7.35 0.62 -11.54
C THR A 145 -6.46 -0.53 -11.05
N SER A 146 -6.84 -1.18 -9.94
CA SER A 146 -6.20 -2.43 -9.50
C SER A 146 -6.58 -3.61 -10.41
N GLY A 147 -5.88 -4.74 -10.25
CA GLY A 147 -6.18 -5.98 -10.97
C GLY A 147 -7.29 -6.83 -10.33
N LEU A 148 -7.95 -6.36 -9.27
CA LEU A 148 -8.93 -7.14 -8.52
C LEU A 148 -10.05 -7.66 -9.42
N THR A 149 -10.30 -8.98 -9.38
CA THR A 149 -11.33 -9.66 -10.18
C THR A 149 -12.57 -10.04 -9.37
N SER A 150 -12.40 -10.28 -8.09
CA SER A 150 -13.48 -10.56 -7.14
C SER A 150 -13.21 -9.88 -5.82
N LEU A 151 -14.25 -9.61 -5.06
CA LEU A 151 -14.16 -8.92 -3.78
C LEU A 151 -15.24 -9.40 -2.81
N VAL A 152 -14.83 -9.71 -1.59
CA VAL A 152 -15.73 -9.91 -0.46
C VAL A 152 -15.47 -8.77 0.53
N VAL A 153 -16.49 -7.94 0.76
CA VAL A 153 -16.41 -6.83 1.71
C VAL A 153 -17.02 -7.28 3.04
N PRO A 154 -16.25 -7.30 4.15
CA PRO A 154 -16.78 -7.67 5.47
C PRO A 154 -17.93 -6.76 5.92
N ASN A 155 -18.80 -7.29 6.79
CA ASN A 155 -19.92 -6.53 7.32
C ASN A 155 -19.50 -5.41 8.30
N THR A 156 -18.28 -5.42 8.75
CA THR A 156 -17.64 -4.42 9.61
C THR A 156 -17.30 -3.13 8.86
N VAL A 157 -17.13 -3.19 7.53
CA VAL A 157 -16.85 -2.00 6.71
C VAL A 157 -18.06 -1.06 6.71
N GLN A 158 -17.86 0.13 7.28
CA GLN A 158 -18.88 1.16 7.39
C GLN A 158 -18.72 2.26 6.32
N GLN A 159 -17.50 2.49 5.85
CA GLN A 159 -17.19 3.57 4.93
C GLN A 159 -16.37 3.03 3.74
N MET A 160 -16.80 3.39 2.55
CA MET A 160 -16.10 3.09 1.31
C MET A 160 -15.97 4.39 0.52
N GLY A 161 -14.75 4.78 0.25
CA GLY A 161 -14.41 6.04 -0.38
C GLY A 161 -14.84 6.15 -1.84
N ARG A 162 -14.74 7.36 -2.37
CA ARG A 162 -15.04 7.67 -3.75
C ARG A 162 -14.12 6.89 -4.69
N MET A 163 -14.68 6.27 -5.72
CA MET A 163 -13.93 5.50 -6.73
C MET A 163 -12.98 4.44 -6.15
N ALA A 164 -13.28 3.93 -4.95
CA ALA A 164 -12.38 3.01 -4.25
C ALA A 164 -11.94 1.81 -5.11
N PHE A 165 -12.84 1.27 -5.94
CA PHE A 165 -12.58 0.13 -6.84
C PHE A 165 -12.81 0.45 -8.32
N ALA A 166 -12.97 1.73 -8.66
CA ALA A 166 -13.25 2.10 -10.05
C ALA A 166 -12.09 1.73 -10.98
N GLY A 167 -12.41 1.28 -12.18
CA GLY A 167 -11.41 0.85 -13.16
C GLY A 167 -10.68 -0.46 -12.82
N SER A 168 -11.08 -1.16 -11.74
CA SER A 168 -10.60 -2.51 -11.45
C SER A 168 -11.25 -3.54 -12.38
N ALA A 169 -10.68 -4.75 -12.45
CA ALA A 169 -11.18 -5.85 -13.27
C ALA A 169 -12.32 -6.64 -12.60
N LEU A 170 -13.04 -6.06 -11.64
CA LEU A 170 -14.05 -6.74 -10.83
C LEU A 170 -15.21 -7.24 -11.68
N THR A 171 -15.41 -8.55 -11.66
CA THR A 171 -16.58 -9.23 -12.24
C THR A 171 -17.60 -9.64 -11.17
N GLU A 172 -17.13 -9.80 -9.92
CA GLU A 172 -17.95 -10.23 -8.79
C GLU A 172 -17.65 -9.39 -7.55
N VAL A 173 -18.70 -8.92 -6.89
CA VAL A 173 -18.61 -8.20 -5.60
C VAL A 173 -19.68 -8.72 -4.67
N SER A 174 -19.25 -9.28 -3.54
CA SER A 174 -20.13 -9.63 -2.42
C SER A 174 -19.98 -8.59 -1.34
N VAL A 175 -21.04 -7.80 -1.11
CA VAL A 175 -21.13 -6.85 0.01
C VAL A 175 -22.06 -7.43 1.04
N VAL A 176 -21.52 -7.83 2.19
CA VAL A 176 -22.34 -8.26 3.31
C VAL A 176 -22.97 -7.01 3.95
N SER A 177 -24.17 -7.12 4.48
CA SER A 177 -24.94 -5.99 5.04
C SER A 177 -24.15 -5.27 6.15
N GLY A 178 -23.79 -4.01 5.97
CA GLY A 178 -23.00 -3.25 6.97
C GLY A 178 -22.54 -1.88 6.48
N VAL A 179 -22.29 -1.76 5.18
CA VAL A 179 -21.79 -0.52 4.57
C VAL A 179 -22.85 0.58 4.69
N LYS A 180 -22.51 1.64 5.44
CA LYS A 180 -23.39 2.80 5.66
C LYS A 180 -23.18 3.90 4.63
N THR A 181 -21.97 4.01 4.11
CA THR A 181 -21.60 5.06 3.17
C THR A 181 -20.82 4.44 2.02
N LEU A 182 -21.36 4.55 0.81
CA LEU A 182 -20.67 4.28 -0.44
C LEU A 182 -20.35 5.64 -1.05
N GLY A 183 -19.07 5.91 -1.24
CA GLY A 183 -18.63 7.10 -1.98
C GLY A 183 -19.11 7.05 -3.44
N ASP A 184 -19.25 8.23 -4.05
CA ASP A 184 -19.63 8.33 -5.46
C ASP A 184 -18.68 7.51 -6.33
N TYR A 185 -19.25 6.74 -7.26
CA TYR A 185 -18.49 5.87 -8.16
C TYR A 185 -17.61 4.81 -7.45
N ALA A 186 -17.93 4.41 -6.21
CA ALA A 186 -17.20 3.33 -5.53
C ALA A 186 -17.08 2.08 -6.42
N ARG A 187 -18.07 1.89 -7.31
CA ARG A 187 -18.06 0.94 -8.42
C ARG A 187 -18.47 1.68 -9.69
N SER A 188 -17.56 2.17 -10.51
CA SER A 188 -17.95 2.65 -11.83
C SER A 188 -17.56 1.67 -12.92
N GLU A 189 -18.55 0.86 -13.30
CA GLU A 189 -18.82 0.49 -14.69
C GLU A 189 -20.33 0.57 -14.92
N GLU A 190 -20.92 1.73 -14.81
CA GLU A 190 -22.15 1.97 -15.56
C GLU A 190 -21.78 2.20 -17.01
N ARG A 191 -21.58 1.13 -17.78
CA ARG A 191 -22.02 1.17 -19.17
C ARG A 191 -23.51 1.49 -19.11
N ARG A 192 -23.88 2.72 -19.44
CA ARG A 192 -25.24 3.02 -19.93
C ARG A 192 -25.52 2.04 -21.06
N VAL A 193 -26.17 0.94 -20.75
CA VAL A 193 -26.89 0.20 -21.78
C VAL A 193 -28.06 1.13 -22.11
N GLY A 194 -27.93 1.79 -23.25
CA GLY A 194 -28.96 2.63 -23.84
C GLY A 194 -30.25 1.83 -24.04
N LYS A 195 -31.33 2.54 -23.94
CA LYS A 195 -32.76 2.25 -24.18
C LYS A 195 -33.04 1.10 -25.13
#